data_76166db24169f76e56c601172868bf83
#
_entry.id   76166db24169f76e56c601172868bf83
#
_cell.length_a   1.000
_cell.length_b   1.000
_cell.length_c   1.000
_cell.angle_alpha   90.00
_cell.angle_beta   90.00
_cell.angle_gamma   90.00
#
_symmetry.space_group_name_H-M   'P 1'
#
loop_
_entity.id
_entity.type
_entity.pdbx_description
1 polymer ?
#
loop_
_entity_poly.entity_id
_entity_poly.type
_entity_poly.pdbx_seq_one_letter_code
_entity_poly.pdbx_strand_id
1 'polypeptide(L)'
;MRQTILFGGTSKERLVSVASAQALHAALPDAELWFWNDDDTVHRVTPQALLAHDRPFEEPFRPAGEVIGALDVALDRAAAEQRLLVLGLHGGVAENGELQAMCEMRGVPFTGSGAAASHLAFDKVAAKRFAAIAGVRTLSGVALADAEAALETYGRLIAKPTRDGSSYGLFFVNAKQDLVAVRNAAKTEDYLIEPFVSGIEATCGVLEQADGSLLALPSIEIVPADGGFDYTAKYLAKSTQEICPGRFAPEVAAVIMDFAVRAHRVIGCRGYSRSDFIVAADGPVFLETNTLPGLTKASLYPKALKAQGIEFADFLHGQIALAERSLRR
;
A
#
# COMPACT_ATOMS: atom_id res chain seq x y z
N MET A 1 -25.65 1.91 3.24
CA MET A 1 -25.09 1.86 4.63
C MET A 1 -24.52 3.23 4.99
N ARG A 2 -24.35 3.53 6.31
CA ARG A 2 -23.65 4.76 6.74
C ARG A 2 -22.16 4.62 6.45
N GLN A 3 -21.59 5.58 5.73
CA GLN A 3 -20.17 5.56 5.40
C GLN A 3 -19.35 6.21 6.51
N THR A 4 -18.21 5.61 6.83
CA THR A 4 -17.28 6.12 7.83
C THR A 4 -15.86 6.00 7.27
N ILE A 5 -15.15 7.12 7.20
CA ILE A 5 -13.72 7.13 6.85
C ILE A 5 -12.95 6.83 8.12
N LEU A 6 -12.28 5.67 8.15
CA LEU A 6 -11.35 5.30 9.22
C LEU A 6 -9.92 5.65 8.78
N PHE A 7 -9.23 6.48 9.58
CA PHE A 7 -7.91 7.00 9.26
C PHE A 7 -7.03 7.18 10.52
N GLY A 8 -5.75 7.45 10.34
CA GLY A 8 -4.75 7.50 11.41
C GLY A 8 -4.00 6.17 11.49
N GLY A 9 -4.20 5.45 12.59
CA GLY A 9 -3.58 4.15 12.85
C GLY A 9 -2.28 4.23 13.62
N THR A 10 -1.77 3.05 14.00
CA THR A 10 -0.59 2.88 14.84
C THR A 10 0.72 2.77 14.04
N SER A 11 0.65 2.80 12.70
CA SER A 11 1.81 2.62 11.84
C SER A 11 2.69 3.86 11.73
N LYS A 12 3.90 3.67 11.21
CA LYS A 12 4.82 4.77 10.86
C LYS A 12 4.26 5.68 9.75
N GLU A 13 3.25 5.22 9.01
CA GLU A 13 2.62 5.94 7.89
C GLU A 13 1.33 6.68 8.30
N ARG A 14 1.04 6.80 9.60
CA ARG A 14 -0.16 7.49 10.12
C ARG A 14 -0.32 8.94 9.64
N LEU A 15 0.78 9.62 9.35
CA LEU A 15 0.76 10.98 8.80
C LEU A 15 0.18 10.99 7.37
N VAL A 16 0.58 10.05 6.53
CA VAL A 16 0.03 9.88 5.17
C VAL A 16 -1.45 9.57 5.22
N SER A 17 -1.90 8.83 6.23
CA SER A 17 -3.31 8.49 6.44
C SER A 17 -4.17 9.74 6.67
N VAL A 18 -3.67 10.75 7.38
CA VAL A 18 -4.40 12.03 7.57
C VAL A 18 -4.59 12.76 6.24
N ALA A 19 -3.54 12.82 5.40
CA ALA A 19 -3.64 13.41 4.07
C ALA A 19 -4.60 12.61 3.15
N SER A 20 -4.60 11.29 3.26
CA SER A 20 -5.58 10.43 2.56
C SER A 20 -7.00 10.73 3.01
N ALA A 21 -7.24 10.89 4.32
CA ALA A 21 -8.56 11.22 4.86
C ALA A 21 -9.08 12.58 4.35
N GLN A 22 -8.22 13.58 4.20
CA GLN A 22 -8.60 14.86 3.59
C GLN A 22 -9.07 14.68 2.14
N ALA A 23 -8.40 13.86 1.34
CA ALA A 23 -8.80 13.57 -0.03
C ALA A 23 -10.09 12.74 -0.10
N LEU A 24 -10.21 11.73 0.76
CA LEU A 24 -11.41 10.89 0.87
C LEU A 24 -12.63 11.73 1.29
N HIS A 25 -12.50 12.59 2.30
CA HIS A 25 -13.57 13.46 2.75
C HIS A 25 -14.01 14.46 1.68
N ALA A 26 -13.07 15.00 0.89
CA ALA A 26 -13.41 15.90 -0.23
C ALA A 26 -14.27 15.20 -1.30
N ALA A 27 -14.13 13.88 -1.49
CA ALA A 27 -14.92 13.09 -2.42
C ALA A 27 -16.19 12.48 -1.78
N LEU A 28 -16.21 12.30 -0.46
CA LEU A 28 -17.30 11.71 0.33
C LEU A 28 -17.66 12.65 1.51
N PRO A 29 -18.22 13.84 1.26
CA PRO A 29 -18.40 14.86 2.29
C PRO A 29 -19.40 14.47 3.39
N ASP A 30 -20.30 13.53 3.12
CA ASP A 30 -21.31 13.04 4.07
C ASP A 30 -20.79 11.88 4.95
N ALA A 31 -19.60 11.35 4.67
CA ALA A 31 -19.01 10.28 5.47
C ALA A 31 -18.57 10.80 6.84
N GLU A 32 -18.88 10.04 7.89
CA GLU A 32 -18.38 10.33 9.24
C GLU A 32 -16.88 10.04 9.32
N LEU A 33 -16.15 10.82 10.13
CA LEU A 33 -14.71 10.75 10.25
C LEU A 33 -14.31 10.12 11.59
N TRP A 34 -13.62 8.97 11.53
CA TRP A 34 -13.10 8.28 12.69
C TRP A 34 -11.58 8.24 12.62
N PHE A 35 -10.94 8.92 13.57
CA PHE A 35 -9.49 8.94 13.71
C PHE A 35 -9.04 7.88 14.73
N TRP A 36 -8.28 6.89 14.28
CA TRP A 36 -7.64 5.90 15.12
C TRP A 36 -6.25 6.41 15.51
N ASN A 37 -6.08 6.71 16.80
CA ASN A 37 -4.86 7.27 17.36
C ASN A 37 -3.81 6.16 17.62
N ASP A 38 -2.57 6.55 17.90
CA ASP A 38 -1.45 5.63 18.16
C ASP A 38 -1.50 4.94 19.53
N ASP A 39 -2.33 5.44 20.44
CA ASP A 39 -2.66 4.82 21.73
C ASP A 39 -3.85 3.85 21.68
N ASP A 40 -4.25 3.42 20.47
CA ASP A 40 -5.40 2.58 20.15
C ASP A 40 -6.78 3.22 20.41
N THR A 41 -6.86 4.49 20.75
CA THR A 41 -8.17 5.15 20.88
C THR A 41 -8.70 5.61 19.54
N VAL A 42 -10.01 5.45 19.31
CA VAL A 42 -10.72 5.96 18.15
C VAL A 42 -11.55 7.17 18.53
N HIS A 43 -11.40 8.25 17.78
CA HIS A 43 -12.11 9.51 17.99
C HIS A 43 -13.01 9.81 16.81
N ARG A 44 -14.24 10.24 17.10
CA ARG A 44 -15.08 10.89 16.11
C ARG A 44 -14.63 12.35 15.96
N VAL A 45 -14.21 12.72 14.76
CA VAL A 45 -13.68 14.07 14.49
C VAL A 45 -14.57 14.84 13.52
N THR A 46 -14.51 16.16 13.59
CA THR A 46 -15.28 17.01 12.67
C THR A 46 -14.51 17.26 11.37
N PRO A 47 -15.22 17.50 10.25
CA PRO A 47 -14.57 17.92 9.01
C PRO A 47 -13.69 19.15 9.16
N GLN A 48 -14.13 20.12 9.98
CA GLN A 48 -13.38 21.35 10.23
C GLN A 48 -12.03 21.05 10.88
N ALA A 49 -11.99 20.14 11.87
CA ALA A 49 -10.73 19.76 12.52
C ALA A 49 -9.76 19.07 11.56
N LEU A 50 -10.28 18.16 10.70
CA LEU A 50 -9.46 17.48 9.68
C LEU A 50 -8.92 18.48 8.64
N LEU A 51 -9.74 19.38 8.14
CA LEU A 51 -9.38 20.33 7.09
C LEU A 51 -8.49 21.48 7.59
N ALA A 52 -8.56 21.82 8.89
CA ALA A 52 -7.67 22.80 9.51
C ALA A 52 -6.23 22.29 9.70
N HIS A 53 -5.98 20.98 9.53
CA HIS A 53 -4.65 20.40 9.63
C HIS A 53 -3.92 20.51 8.28
N ASP A 54 -3.14 21.57 8.12
CA ASP A 54 -2.53 21.98 6.85
C ASP A 54 -1.19 21.29 6.52
N ARG A 55 -0.55 20.63 7.52
CA ARG A 55 0.74 19.93 7.38
C ARG A 55 0.66 18.42 7.69
N PRO A 56 -0.22 17.65 7.00
CA PRO A 56 -0.53 16.27 7.36
C PRO A 56 0.65 15.29 7.17
N PHE A 57 1.69 15.63 6.43
CA PHE A 57 2.89 14.79 6.25
C PHE A 57 4.00 15.06 7.27
N GLU A 58 3.91 16.16 8.02
CA GLU A 58 4.97 16.64 8.90
C GLU A 58 4.57 16.66 10.36
N GLU A 59 3.29 16.96 10.65
CA GLU A 59 2.78 17.12 11.99
C GLU A 59 1.74 16.08 12.36
N PRO A 60 1.82 15.48 13.57
CA PRO A 60 0.80 14.57 14.05
C PRO A 60 -0.57 15.26 14.18
N PHE A 61 -1.60 14.63 13.65
CA PHE A 61 -2.97 15.06 13.85
C PHE A 61 -3.37 14.83 15.33
N ARG A 62 -3.95 15.84 15.96
CA ARG A 62 -4.44 15.76 17.34
C ARG A 62 -5.96 15.83 17.31
N PRO A 63 -6.67 14.72 17.62
CA PRO A 63 -8.12 14.71 17.55
C PRO A 63 -8.70 15.61 18.61
N ALA A 64 -9.62 16.47 18.17
CA ALA A 64 -10.54 17.20 19.06
C ALA A 64 -11.94 16.67 18.78
N GLY A 65 -12.45 15.76 19.62
CA GLY A 65 -13.74 15.15 19.38
C GLY A 65 -14.11 14.10 20.42
N GLU A 66 -15.27 13.47 20.20
CA GLU A 66 -15.79 12.39 21.05
C GLU A 66 -14.87 11.17 20.99
N VAL A 67 -14.46 10.66 22.12
CA VAL A 67 -13.78 9.37 22.22
C VAL A 67 -14.82 8.25 22.07
N ILE A 68 -14.65 7.40 21.07
CA ILE A 68 -15.53 6.24 20.86
C ILE A 68 -15.09 5.08 21.77
N GLY A 69 -13.78 4.86 21.89
CA GLY A 69 -13.15 3.79 22.67
C GLY A 69 -11.92 3.24 21.94
N ALA A 70 -11.42 2.07 22.34
CA ALA A 70 -10.40 1.33 21.61
C ALA A 70 -10.93 0.87 20.25
N LEU A 71 -10.04 0.43 19.33
CA LEU A 71 -10.42 0.04 17.99
C LEU A 71 -11.51 -1.03 17.95
N ASP A 72 -11.42 -2.05 18.79
CA ASP A 72 -12.42 -3.13 18.87
C ASP A 72 -13.80 -2.61 19.27
N VAL A 73 -13.90 -1.67 20.24
CA VAL A 73 -15.15 -0.99 20.63
C VAL A 73 -15.71 -0.18 19.46
N ALA A 74 -14.85 0.51 18.72
CA ALA A 74 -15.27 1.27 17.55
C ALA A 74 -15.82 0.36 16.44
N LEU A 75 -15.20 -0.81 16.22
CA LEU A 75 -15.67 -1.79 15.25
C LEU A 75 -17.00 -2.45 15.69
N ASP A 76 -17.18 -2.74 16.99
CA ASP A 76 -18.47 -3.22 17.54
C ASP A 76 -19.57 -2.18 17.31
N ARG A 77 -19.27 -0.89 17.52
CA ARG A 77 -20.18 0.23 17.19
C ARG A 77 -20.48 0.30 15.69
N ALA A 78 -19.45 0.10 14.83
CA ALA A 78 -19.64 0.08 13.39
C ALA A 78 -20.59 -1.04 12.95
N ALA A 79 -20.47 -2.23 13.53
CA ALA A 79 -21.37 -3.36 13.30
C ALA A 79 -22.81 -3.03 13.73
N ALA A 80 -22.98 -2.57 14.98
CA ALA A 80 -24.29 -2.23 15.55
C ALA A 80 -25.04 -1.16 14.76
N GLU A 81 -24.29 -0.16 14.24
CA GLU A 81 -24.85 0.95 13.45
C GLU A 81 -24.90 0.65 11.94
N GLN A 82 -24.56 -0.56 11.51
CA GLN A 82 -24.50 -0.99 10.10
C GLN A 82 -23.68 -0.02 9.23
N ARG A 83 -22.47 0.30 9.69
CA ARG A 83 -21.55 1.17 8.98
C ARG A 83 -20.73 0.40 7.95
N LEU A 84 -20.30 1.11 6.91
CA LEU A 84 -19.27 0.70 5.96
C LEU A 84 -18.02 1.55 6.20
N LEU A 85 -16.87 0.90 6.36
CA LEU A 85 -15.62 1.60 6.56
C LEU A 85 -14.91 1.86 5.23
N VAL A 86 -14.64 3.12 4.95
CA VAL A 86 -13.72 3.54 3.89
C VAL A 86 -12.33 3.66 4.51
N LEU A 87 -11.43 2.76 4.14
CA LEU A 87 -10.10 2.69 4.76
C LEU A 87 -9.17 3.73 4.15
N GLY A 88 -8.86 4.76 4.93
CA GLY A 88 -7.84 5.78 4.60
C GLY A 88 -6.53 5.54 5.36
N LEU A 89 -6.20 4.27 5.65
CA LEU A 89 -5.09 3.82 6.49
C LEU A 89 -3.94 3.28 5.64
N HIS A 90 -2.73 3.24 6.20
CA HIS A 90 -1.54 2.72 5.52
C HIS A 90 -0.61 2.01 6.51
N GLY A 91 0.00 0.91 6.05
CA GLY A 91 1.03 0.15 6.76
C GLY A 91 0.57 -0.56 8.03
N GLY A 92 1.45 -1.37 8.61
CA GLY A 92 1.26 -2.05 9.89
C GLY A 92 -0.04 -2.86 9.98
N VAL A 93 -0.70 -2.81 11.13
CA VAL A 93 -1.97 -3.52 11.44
C VAL A 93 -3.09 -3.18 10.44
N ALA A 94 -3.06 -1.98 9.86
CA ALA A 94 -4.06 -1.57 8.88
C ALA A 94 -3.90 -2.27 7.52
N GLU A 95 -2.71 -2.78 7.18
CA GLU A 95 -2.40 -3.38 5.87
C GLU A 95 -1.97 -4.84 5.93
N ASN A 96 -1.61 -5.36 7.13
CA ASN A 96 -1.14 -6.73 7.30
C ASN A 96 -2.26 -7.77 7.41
N GLY A 97 -3.53 -7.36 7.30
CA GLY A 97 -4.71 -8.23 7.39
C GLY A 97 -5.37 -8.30 8.76
N GLU A 98 -4.75 -7.79 9.83
CA GLU A 98 -5.33 -7.85 11.18
C GLU A 98 -6.60 -7.00 11.30
N LEU A 99 -6.56 -5.73 10.89
CA LEU A 99 -7.74 -4.87 10.87
C LEU A 99 -8.87 -5.47 10.03
N GLN A 100 -8.53 -6.01 8.87
CA GLN A 100 -9.48 -6.63 7.97
C GLN A 100 -10.15 -7.84 8.63
N ALA A 101 -9.36 -8.68 9.32
CA ALA A 101 -9.89 -9.83 10.08
C ALA A 101 -10.84 -9.38 11.22
N MET A 102 -10.48 -8.30 11.93
CA MET A 102 -11.34 -7.73 12.97
C MET A 102 -12.68 -7.24 12.40
N CYS A 103 -12.67 -6.64 11.22
CA CYS A 103 -13.89 -6.21 10.50
C CYS A 103 -14.71 -7.42 10.03
N GLU A 104 -14.06 -8.41 9.38
CA GLU A 104 -14.70 -9.64 8.88
C GLU A 104 -15.39 -10.43 9.98
N MET A 105 -14.76 -10.61 11.13
CA MET A 105 -15.34 -11.29 12.30
C MET A 105 -16.60 -10.61 12.84
N ARG A 106 -16.75 -9.32 12.62
CA ARG A 106 -17.90 -8.51 13.07
C ARG A 106 -18.94 -8.26 11.97
N GLY A 107 -18.69 -8.74 10.76
CA GLY A 107 -19.54 -8.45 9.61
C GLY A 107 -19.57 -6.96 9.23
N VAL A 108 -18.49 -6.21 9.53
CA VAL A 108 -18.34 -4.80 9.15
C VAL A 108 -17.73 -4.74 7.75
N PRO A 109 -18.48 -4.24 6.74
CA PRO A 109 -17.93 -4.09 5.39
C PRO A 109 -16.91 -2.96 5.33
N PHE A 110 -15.89 -3.15 4.49
CA PHE A 110 -14.83 -2.16 4.27
C PHE A 110 -14.35 -2.17 2.81
N THR A 111 -13.76 -1.05 2.39
CA THR A 111 -13.17 -0.91 1.05
C THR A 111 -11.82 -1.61 0.96
N GLY A 112 -11.51 -2.18 -0.21
CA GLY A 112 -10.23 -2.83 -0.48
C GLY A 112 -10.20 -4.32 -0.15
N SER A 113 -9.01 -4.88 -0.07
CA SER A 113 -8.74 -6.32 0.06
C SER A 113 -9.09 -6.86 1.45
N GLY A 114 -9.52 -8.12 1.52
CA GLY A 114 -9.82 -8.82 2.78
C GLY A 114 -8.57 -9.27 3.53
N ALA A 115 -8.77 -9.86 4.71
CA ALA A 115 -7.70 -10.23 5.65
C ALA A 115 -6.66 -11.16 5.02
N ALA A 116 -7.09 -12.24 4.36
CA ALA A 116 -6.16 -13.21 3.78
C ALA A 116 -5.28 -12.61 2.68
N ALA A 117 -5.86 -11.81 1.78
CA ALA A 117 -5.13 -11.15 0.71
C ALA A 117 -4.17 -10.08 1.23
N SER A 118 -4.60 -9.28 2.21
CA SER A 118 -3.75 -8.27 2.86
C SER A 118 -2.57 -8.92 3.58
N HIS A 119 -2.81 -9.99 4.34
CA HIS A 119 -1.75 -10.74 5.00
C HIS A 119 -0.74 -11.33 4.00
N LEU A 120 -1.23 -11.94 2.91
CA LEU A 120 -0.37 -12.50 1.86
C LEU A 120 0.44 -11.42 1.13
N ALA A 121 -0.18 -10.28 0.80
CA ALA A 121 0.49 -9.18 0.12
C ALA A 121 1.57 -8.53 0.99
N PHE A 122 1.33 -8.41 2.30
CA PHE A 122 2.25 -7.77 3.25
C PHE A 122 3.52 -8.58 3.49
N ASP A 123 3.47 -9.92 3.31
CA ASP A 123 4.64 -10.79 3.35
C ASP A 123 5.29 -10.87 1.97
N LYS A 124 6.40 -10.13 1.76
CA LYS A 124 7.10 -10.04 0.47
C LYS A 124 7.56 -11.40 -0.06
N VAL A 125 7.94 -12.32 0.82
CA VAL A 125 8.37 -13.68 0.42
C VAL A 125 7.18 -14.47 -0.10
N ALA A 126 6.08 -14.44 0.63
CA ALA A 126 4.86 -15.13 0.23
C ALA A 126 4.26 -14.51 -1.04
N ALA A 127 4.13 -13.18 -1.12
CA ALA A 127 3.61 -12.48 -2.29
C ALA A 127 4.40 -12.81 -3.57
N LYS A 128 5.75 -12.81 -3.49
CA LYS A 128 6.63 -13.18 -4.62
C LYS A 128 6.45 -14.64 -5.04
N ARG A 129 6.30 -15.57 -4.10
CA ARG A 129 6.04 -16.98 -4.42
C ARG A 129 4.73 -17.15 -5.19
N PHE A 130 3.66 -16.51 -4.74
CA PHE A 130 2.37 -16.56 -5.43
C PHE A 130 2.42 -15.86 -6.77
N ALA A 131 3.08 -14.70 -6.89
CA ALA A 131 3.28 -14.01 -8.14
C ALA A 131 4.05 -14.87 -9.16
N ALA A 132 5.12 -15.56 -8.72
CA ALA A 132 5.89 -16.47 -9.56
C ALA A 132 5.03 -17.64 -10.09
N ILE A 133 4.15 -18.24 -9.27
CA ILE A 133 3.20 -19.28 -9.68
C ILE A 133 2.26 -18.76 -10.78
N ALA A 134 1.89 -17.48 -10.74
CA ALA A 134 1.08 -16.83 -11.77
C ALA A 134 1.89 -16.40 -13.01
N GLY A 135 3.18 -16.76 -13.10
CA GLY A 135 4.04 -16.41 -14.22
C GLY A 135 4.52 -14.95 -14.20
N VAL A 136 4.44 -14.27 -13.05
CA VAL A 136 5.02 -12.94 -12.83
C VAL A 136 6.50 -13.10 -12.48
N ARG A 137 7.37 -12.39 -13.19
CA ARG A 137 8.81 -12.46 -12.95
C ARG A 137 9.16 -11.85 -11.60
N THR A 138 9.80 -12.65 -10.75
CA THR A 138 10.30 -12.25 -9.43
C THR A 138 11.77 -12.63 -9.27
N LEU A 139 12.41 -12.12 -8.22
CA LEU A 139 13.73 -12.61 -7.79
C LEU A 139 13.57 -13.67 -6.71
N SER A 140 14.51 -14.62 -6.71
CA SER A 140 14.65 -15.57 -5.62
C SER A 140 15.38 -14.90 -4.45
N GLY A 141 14.83 -15.05 -3.25
CA GLY A 141 15.49 -14.61 -2.04
C GLY A 141 16.72 -15.49 -1.72
N VAL A 142 17.67 -14.88 -1.07
CA VAL A 142 18.89 -15.50 -0.56
C VAL A 142 18.78 -15.63 0.96
N ALA A 143 19.15 -16.79 1.51
CA ALA A 143 19.23 -16.93 2.96
C ALA A 143 20.36 -16.06 3.54
N LEU A 144 20.17 -15.52 4.75
CA LEU A 144 21.18 -14.67 5.39
C LEU A 144 22.55 -15.41 5.58
N ALA A 145 22.49 -16.73 5.78
CA ALA A 145 23.71 -17.56 5.88
C ALA A 145 24.51 -17.58 4.57
N ASP A 146 23.84 -17.50 3.43
CA ASP A 146 24.43 -17.58 2.09
C ASP A 146 24.73 -16.20 1.49
N ALA A 147 24.45 -15.11 2.22
CA ALA A 147 24.53 -13.75 1.70
C ALA A 147 25.96 -13.35 1.25
N GLU A 148 27.03 -13.87 1.90
CA GLU A 148 28.39 -13.59 1.46
C GLU A 148 28.69 -14.25 0.10
N ALA A 149 28.32 -15.50 -0.09
CA ALA A 149 28.49 -16.21 -1.36
C ALA A 149 27.63 -15.57 -2.47
N ALA A 150 26.42 -15.14 -2.13
CA ALA A 150 25.57 -14.41 -3.05
C ALA A 150 26.18 -13.05 -3.45
N LEU A 151 26.78 -12.33 -2.49
CA LEU A 151 27.47 -11.07 -2.78
C LEU A 151 28.66 -11.28 -3.74
N GLU A 152 29.42 -12.37 -3.57
CA GLU A 152 30.51 -12.73 -4.51
C GLU A 152 29.97 -13.06 -5.90
N THR A 153 28.78 -13.68 -5.97
CA THR A 153 28.14 -14.07 -7.25
C THR A 153 27.53 -12.90 -7.99
N TYR A 154 26.79 -12.04 -7.27
CA TYR A 154 25.97 -10.97 -7.87
C TYR A 154 26.59 -9.57 -7.77
N GLY A 155 27.65 -9.41 -6.98
CA GLY A 155 28.37 -8.14 -6.78
C GLY A 155 27.64 -7.12 -5.91
N ARG A 156 26.33 -7.15 -5.84
CA ARG A 156 25.51 -6.25 -5.03
C ARG A 156 24.18 -6.91 -4.63
N LEU A 157 23.79 -6.73 -3.36
CA LEU A 157 22.51 -7.23 -2.85
C LEU A 157 21.69 -6.08 -2.26
N ILE A 158 20.40 -6.36 -2.07
CA ILE A 158 19.47 -5.55 -1.31
C ILE A 158 18.89 -6.41 -0.18
N ALA A 159 18.84 -5.87 1.03
CA ALA A 159 18.18 -6.51 2.16
C ALA A 159 17.07 -5.60 2.69
N LYS A 160 15.87 -6.14 2.88
CA LYS A 160 14.70 -5.40 3.32
C LYS A 160 13.85 -6.26 4.27
N PRO A 161 13.13 -5.66 5.24
CA PRO A 161 12.19 -6.38 6.06
C PRO A 161 11.17 -7.13 5.20
N THR A 162 10.84 -8.37 5.59
CA THR A 162 9.83 -9.16 4.87
C THR A 162 8.43 -8.56 5.01
N ARG A 163 8.16 -7.88 6.12
CA ARG A 163 6.83 -7.34 6.50
C ARG A 163 6.94 -5.91 7.00
N ASP A 164 7.26 -4.98 6.11
CA ASP A 164 7.21 -3.52 6.36
C ASP A 164 7.05 -2.78 5.03
N GLY A 165 6.69 -1.50 5.09
CA GLY A 165 6.47 -0.63 3.93
C GLY A 165 7.47 0.53 3.85
N SER A 166 7.28 1.41 2.85
CA SER A 166 7.96 2.71 2.72
C SER A 166 9.49 2.69 2.79
N SER A 167 10.13 1.59 2.38
CA SER A 167 11.59 1.41 2.37
C SER A 167 12.26 1.54 3.75
N TYR A 168 11.50 1.45 4.84
CA TYR A 168 12.08 1.38 6.18
C TYR A 168 12.93 0.11 6.33
N GLY A 169 14.10 0.25 6.97
CA GLY A 169 14.99 -0.89 7.22
C GLY A 169 15.66 -1.48 5.97
N LEU A 170 15.62 -0.79 4.82
CA LEU A 170 16.26 -1.25 3.60
C LEU A 170 17.78 -1.00 3.64
N PHE A 171 18.58 -2.03 3.32
CA PHE A 171 20.01 -1.95 3.21
C PHE A 171 20.50 -2.28 1.79
N PHE A 172 21.41 -1.47 1.29
CA PHE A 172 22.22 -1.80 0.13
C PHE A 172 23.49 -2.49 0.62
N VAL A 173 23.77 -3.70 0.10
CA VAL A 173 24.94 -4.49 0.45
C VAL A 173 25.89 -4.49 -0.74
N ASN A 174 26.95 -3.71 -0.64
CA ASN A 174 27.97 -3.57 -1.69
C ASN A 174 29.27 -4.28 -1.29
N ALA A 175 29.47 -4.56 0.00
CA ALA A 175 30.63 -5.22 0.54
C ALA A 175 30.25 -6.09 1.76
N LYS A 176 31.11 -7.06 2.13
CA LYS A 176 30.85 -7.99 3.26
C LYS A 176 30.60 -7.26 4.59
N GLN A 177 31.24 -6.10 4.81
CA GLN A 177 31.03 -5.30 6.00
C GLN A 177 29.59 -4.79 6.15
N ASP A 178 28.88 -4.54 5.04
CA ASP A 178 27.49 -4.05 5.08
C ASP A 178 26.54 -5.11 5.65
N LEU A 179 26.90 -6.40 5.54
CA LEU A 179 26.12 -7.50 6.13
C LEU A 179 26.07 -7.47 7.66
N VAL A 180 26.97 -6.74 8.32
CA VAL A 180 26.94 -6.59 9.79
C VAL A 180 25.67 -5.86 10.22
N ALA A 181 25.28 -4.80 9.51
CA ALA A 181 24.05 -4.06 9.78
C ALA A 181 22.82 -4.94 9.54
N VAL A 182 22.80 -5.68 8.43
CA VAL A 182 21.72 -6.62 8.09
C VAL A 182 21.56 -7.70 9.16
N ARG A 183 22.68 -8.34 9.58
CA ARG A 183 22.68 -9.35 10.64
C ARG A 183 22.21 -8.82 11.98
N ASN A 184 22.50 -7.56 12.30
CA ASN A 184 22.00 -6.93 13.51
C ASN A 184 20.49 -6.65 13.44
N ALA A 185 20.00 -6.11 12.34
CA ALA A 185 18.57 -5.90 12.13
C ALA A 185 17.78 -7.22 12.10
N ALA A 186 18.34 -8.26 11.48
CA ALA A 186 17.73 -9.59 11.41
C ALA A 186 17.61 -10.33 12.77
N LYS A 187 18.08 -9.75 13.88
CA LYS A 187 17.85 -10.28 15.23
C LYS A 187 16.45 -9.95 15.75
N THR A 188 15.80 -8.94 15.20
CA THR A 188 14.51 -8.42 15.68
C THR A 188 13.38 -8.60 14.67
N GLU A 189 13.69 -8.77 13.39
CA GLU A 189 12.71 -8.95 12.33
C GLU A 189 13.29 -9.77 11.17
N ASP A 190 12.42 -10.43 10.39
CA ASP A 190 12.81 -11.24 9.24
C ASP A 190 13.22 -10.35 8.05
N TYR A 191 14.33 -10.70 7.38
CA TYR A 191 14.83 -9.99 6.21
C TYR A 191 14.78 -10.85 4.95
N LEU A 192 14.29 -10.26 3.86
CA LEU A 192 14.43 -10.76 2.50
C LEU A 192 15.70 -10.15 1.90
N ILE A 193 16.64 -11.00 1.50
CA ILE A 193 17.87 -10.61 0.80
C ILE A 193 17.74 -11.04 -0.65
N GLU A 194 18.03 -10.15 -1.59
CA GLU A 194 17.92 -10.40 -3.03
C GLU A 194 19.11 -9.79 -3.79
N PRO A 195 19.46 -10.31 -4.98
CA PRO A 195 20.34 -9.61 -5.90
C PRO A 195 19.78 -8.21 -6.20
N PHE A 196 20.68 -7.22 -6.25
CA PHE A 196 20.26 -5.86 -6.66
C PHE A 196 19.97 -5.83 -8.15
N VAL A 197 18.80 -5.36 -8.52
CA VAL A 197 18.39 -5.15 -9.92
C VAL A 197 18.53 -3.69 -10.29
N SER A 198 19.36 -3.40 -11.29
CA SER A 198 19.41 -2.08 -11.91
C SER A 198 18.29 -1.94 -12.92
N GLY A 199 17.58 -0.81 -12.88
CA GLY A 199 16.49 -0.55 -13.80
C GLY A 199 15.73 0.71 -13.44
N ILE A 200 14.61 0.91 -14.11
CA ILE A 200 13.70 2.04 -13.89
C ILE A 200 12.61 1.57 -12.92
N GLU A 201 12.36 2.32 -11.87
CA GLU A 201 11.23 2.03 -10.96
C GLU A 201 9.92 2.30 -11.67
N ALA A 202 9.00 1.33 -11.55
CA ALA A 202 7.66 1.42 -12.13
C ALA A 202 6.62 0.92 -11.12
N THR A 203 5.41 1.45 -11.25
CA THR A 203 4.27 0.96 -10.49
C THR A 203 3.03 0.89 -11.36
N CYS A 204 2.11 -0.02 -11.05
CA CYS A 204 0.86 -0.17 -11.75
C CYS A 204 -0.28 -0.46 -10.76
N GLY A 205 -1.33 0.36 -10.84
CA GLY A 205 -2.58 0.14 -10.12
C GLY A 205 -3.48 -0.86 -10.84
N VAL A 206 -4.23 -1.64 -10.07
CA VAL A 206 -5.31 -2.50 -10.57
C VAL A 206 -6.60 -2.07 -9.89
N LEU A 207 -7.66 -1.95 -10.68
CA LEU A 207 -9.02 -1.60 -10.24
C LEU A 207 -9.99 -2.73 -10.61
N GLU A 208 -10.68 -3.28 -9.61
CA GLU A 208 -11.84 -4.15 -9.83
C GLU A 208 -13.06 -3.30 -10.18
N GLN A 209 -13.67 -3.59 -11.33
CA GLN A 209 -14.85 -2.90 -11.81
C GLN A 209 -16.14 -3.51 -11.25
N ALA A 210 -17.25 -2.82 -11.49
CA ALA A 210 -18.57 -3.25 -10.98
C ALA A 210 -19.01 -4.63 -11.49
N ASP A 211 -18.56 -5.07 -12.65
CA ASP A 211 -18.84 -6.40 -13.23
C ASP A 211 -17.87 -7.50 -12.75
N GLY A 212 -16.87 -7.14 -11.92
CA GLY A 212 -15.83 -8.05 -11.43
C GLY A 212 -14.64 -8.17 -12.37
N SER A 213 -14.62 -7.46 -13.49
CA SER A 213 -13.44 -7.41 -14.36
C SER A 213 -12.33 -6.59 -13.71
N LEU A 214 -11.08 -6.90 -14.03
CA LEU A 214 -9.91 -6.19 -13.54
C LEU A 214 -9.36 -5.28 -14.62
N LEU A 215 -9.25 -3.99 -14.29
CA LEU A 215 -8.65 -2.97 -15.14
C LEU A 215 -7.26 -2.63 -14.60
N ALA A 216 -6.21 -2.88 -15.39
CA ALA A 216 -4.90 -2.31 -15.12
C ALA A 216 -4.92 -0.82 -15.46
N LEU A 217 -4.52 0.02 -14.53
CA LEU A 217 -4.34 1.46 -14.74
C LEU A 217 -3.03 1.72 -15.50
N PRO A 218 -2.87 2.87 -16.14
CA PRO A 218 -1.61 3.23 -16.77
C PRO A 218 -0.44 3.11 -15.80
N SER A 219 0.65 2.44 -16.23
CA SER A 219 1.85 2.31 -15.43
C SER A 219 2.49 3.69 -15.20
N ILE A 220 3.12 3.86 -14.04
CA ILE A 220 3.81 5.09 -13.67
C ILE A 220 5.30 4.79 -13.62
N GLU A 221 6.10 5.67 -14.22
CA GLU A 221 7.55 5.70 -14.10
C GLU A 221 7.94 6.60 -12.93
N ILE A 222 8.81 6.10 -12.05
CA ILE A 222 9.32 6.83 -10.90
C ILE A 222 10.79 7.15 -11.16
N VAL A 223 11.13 8.45 -11.19
CA VAL A 223 12.48 8.96 -11.42
C VAL A 223 12.94 9.68 -10.16
N PRO A 224 13.67 9.01 -9.26
CA PRO A 224 14.23 9.64 -8.07
C PRO A 224 15.30 10.67 -8.47
N ALA A 225 15.35 11.82 -7.77
CA ALA A 225 16.36 12.84 -8.06
C ALA A 225 17.78 12.41 -7.66
N ASP A 226 17.91 11.64 -6.56
CA ASP A 226 19.20 11.30 -5.93
C ASP A 226 19.37 9.77 -5.67
N GLY A 227 18.86 8.95 -6.58
CA GLY A 227 19.19 7.52 -6.61
C GLY A 227 18.42 6.60 -5.64
N GLY A 228 17.37 7.07 -4.97
CA GLY A 228 16.53 6.23 -4.12
C GLY A 228 15.12 6.78 -3.92
N PHE A 229 14.14 5.88 -3.79
CA PHE A 229 12.73 6.22 -3.56
C PHE A 229 12.31 5.81 -2.14
N ASP A 230 12.85 6.52 -1.14
CA ASP A 230 12.52 6.37 0.29
C ASP A 230 11.27 7.18 0.70
N TYR A 231 10.94 7.18 1.98
CA TYR A 231 9.81 7.96 2.53
C TYR A 231 9.91 9.44 2.20
N THR A 232 11.11 10.02 2.32
CA THR A 232 11.36 11.44 2.01
C THR A 232 11.13 11.72 0.53
N ALA A 233 11.64 10.86 -0.35
CA ALA A 233 11.43 10.96 -1.80
C ALA A 233 9.95 10.77 -2.19
N LYS A 234 9.22 9.93 -1.47
CA LYS A 234 7.78 9.65 -1.72
C LYS A 234 6.85 10.81 -1.34
N TYR A 235 7.11 11.48 -0.22
CA TYR A 235 6.13 12.38 0.39
C TYR A 235 6.63 13.80 0.66
N LEU A 236 7.93 14.02 0.77
CA LEU A 236 8.52 15.31 1.16
C LEU A 236 9.42 15.93 0.07
N ALA A 237 10.10 15.12 -0.73
CA ALA A 237 11.00 15.64 -1.76
C ALA A 237 10.22 16.05 -3.02
N LYS A 238 10.34 17.33 -3.40
CA LYS A 238 9.77 17.86 -4.64
C LYS A 238 10.54 17.45 -5.90
N SER A 239 11.64 16.72 -5.76
CA SER A 239 12.59 16.38 -6.83
C SER A 239 12.31 15.02 -7.50
N THR A 240 11.54 14.13 -6.88
CA THR A 240 11.12 12.89 -7.53
C THR A 240 10.07 13.18 -8.60
N GLN A 241 10.31 12.69 -9.82
CA GLN A 241 9.33 12.78 -10.90
C GLN A 241 8.53 11.48 -10.99
N GLU A 242 7.22 11.62 -11.00
CA GLU A 242 6.25 10.52 -11.17
C GLU A 242 5.49 10.75 -12.47
N ILE A 243 5.90 10.04 -13.51
CA ILE A 243 5.42 10.24 -14.89
C ILE A 243 4.32 9.22 -15.19
N CYS A 244 3.12 9.69 -15.45
CA CYS A 244 1.94 8.86 -15.76
C CYS A 244 1.23 9.37 -17.04
N PRO A 245 1.07 8.53 -18.07
CA PRO A 245 1.67 7.21 -18.27
C PRO A 245 3.19 7.23 -18.29
N GLY A 246 3.82 6.15 -17.78
CA GLY A 246 5.28 6.00 -17.80
C GLY A 246 5.84 5.92 -19.22
N ARG A 247 7.08 6.38 -19.42
CA ARG A 247 7.76 6.45 -20.73
C ARG A 247 8.36 5.10 -21.14
N PHE A 248 7.61 4.03 -20.93
CA PHE A 248 8.01 2.68 -21.33
C PHE A 248 7.62 2.39 -22.79
N ALA A 249 8.37 1.52 -23.46
CA ALA A 249 7.93 0.97 -24.74
C ALA A 249 6.58 0.26 -24.56
N PRO A 250 5.67 0.30 -25.57
CA PRO A 250 4.31 -0.26 -25.42
C PRO A 250 4.30 -1.72 -24.94
N GLU A 251 5.23 -2.54 -25.40
CA GLU A 251 5.37 -3.95 -25.02
C GLU A 251 5.76 -4.10 -23.55
N VAL A 252 6.66 -3.25 -23.04
CA VAL A 252 7.08 -3.23 -21.64
C VAL A 252 5.94 -2.76 -20.76
N ALA A 253 5.24 -1.69 -21.14
CA ALA A 253 4.06 -1.21 -20.42
C ALA A 253 2.97 -2.29 -20.33
N ALA A 254 2.71 -3.01 -21.41
CA ALA A 254 1.75 -4.11 -21.44
C ALA A 254 2.14 -5.25 -20.48
N VAL A 255 3.43 -5.59 -20.40
CA VAL A 255 3.91 -6.62 -19.45
C VAL A 255 3.76 -6.15 -18.00
N ILE A 256 4.08 -4.89 -17.68
CA ILE A 256 3.88 -4.34 -16.33
C ILE A 256 2.41 -4.44 -15.92
N MET A 257 1.50 -4.03 -16.80
CA MET A 257 0.06 -4.04 -16.57
C MET A 257 -0.48 -5.47 -16.40
N ASP A 258 -0.05 -6.42 -17.25
CA ASP A 258 -0.41 -7.84 -17.16
C ASP A 258 0.10 -8.46 -15.84
N PHE A 259 1.35 -8.18 -15.46
CA PHE A 259 1.92 -8.65 -14.19
C PHE A 259 1.18 -8.11 -12.98
N ALA A 260 0.79 -6.84 -12.99
CA ALA A 260 -0.01 -6.25 -11.90
C ALA A 260 -1.37 -6.94 -11.76
N VAL A 261 -2.08 -7.21 -12.87
CA VAL A 261 -3.36 -7.93 -12.87
C VAL A 261 -3.19 -9.37 -12.36
N ARG A 262 -2.15 -10.07 -12.80
CA ARG A 262 -1.86 -11.45 -12.33
C ARG A 262 -1.54 -11.47 -10.85
N ALA A 263 -0.70 -10.54 -10.36
CA ALA A 263 -0.37 -10.41 -8.95
C ALA A 263 -1.62 -10.13 -8.11
N HIS A 264 -2.44 -9.14 -8.51
CA HIS A 264 -3.71 -8.83 -7.87
C HIS A 264 -4.61 -10.07 -7.72
N ARG A 265 -4.77 -10.82 -8.82
CA ARG A 265 -5.63 -12.01 -8.87
C ARG A 265 -5.10 -13.16 -8.02
N VAL A 266 -3.81 -13.48 -8.11
CA VAL A 266 -3.24 -14.64 -7.41
C VAL A 266 -3.10 -14.40 -5.90
N ILE A 267 -2.88 -13.16 -5.48
CA ILE A 267 -2.89 -12.75 -4.06
C ILE A 267 -4.31 -12.74 -3.50
N GLY A 268 -5.34 -12.67 -4.36
CA GLY A 268 -6.74 -12.61 -3.97
C GLY A 268 -7.17 -11.20 -3.55
N CYS A 269 -6.51 -10.17 -4.07
CA CYS A 269 -6.90 -8.79 -3.82
C CYS A 269 -8.32 -8.52 -4.31
N ARG A 270 -9.00 -7.59 -3.63
CA ARG A 270 -10.33 -7.10 -3.95
C ARG A 270 -10.32 -5.59 -4.09
N GLY A 271 -11.15 -5.10 -5.00
CA GLY A 271 -11.40 -3.68 -5.19
C GLY A 271 -10.24 -2.98 -5.87
N TYR A 272 -9.11 -2.83 -5.20
CA TYR A 272 -7.94 -2.16 -5.75
C TYR A 272 -6.64 -2.62 -5.10
N SER A 273 -5.54 -2.48 -5.83
CA SER A 273 -4.18 -2.69 -5.33
C SER A 273 -3.18 -1.94 -6.21
N ARG A 274 -1.93 -1.84 -5.77
CA ARG A 274 -0.83 -1.30 -6.55
C ARG A 274 0.38 -2.23 -6.44
N SER A 275 0.92 -2.64 -7.58
CA SER A 275 2.13 -3.46 -7.64
C SER A 275 3.32 -2.64 -8.10
N ASP A 276 4.48 -2.85 -7.47
CA ASP A 276 5.71 -2.12 -7.70
C ASP A 276 6.74 -3.03 -8.40
N PHE A 277 7.51 -2.46 -9.32
CA PHE A 277 8.42 -3.18 -10.22
C PHE A 277 9.74 -2.44 -10.41
N ILE A 278 10.80 -3.17 -10.76
CA ILE A 278 11.98 -2.61 -11.45
C ILE A 278 11.95 -3.09 -12.88
N VAL A 279 11.97 -2.17 -13.85
CA VAL A 279 12.09 -2.46 -15.27
C VAL A 279 13.58 -2.58 -15.60
N ALA A 280 14.07 -3.82 -15.57
CA ALA A 280 15.45 -4.16 -15.95
C ALA A 280 15.60 -4.26 -17.47
N ALA A 281 16.84 -4.41 -17.96
CA ALA A 281 17.14 -4.51 -19.39
C ALA A 281 16.43 -5.71 -20.08
N ASP A 282 16.14 -6.76 -19.33
CA ASP A 282 15.49 -7.99 -19.77
C ASP A 282 14.01 -8.08 -19.34
N GLY A 283 13.42 -6.97 -18.88
CA GLY A 283 12.00 -6.83 -18.58
C GLY A 283 11.68 -6.51 -17.13
N PRO A 284 10.36 -6.32 -16.81
CA PRO A 284 9.91 -5.96 -15.47
C PRO A 284 10.12 -7.10 -14.46
N VAL A 285 10.57 -6.74 -13.25
CA VAL A 285 10.71 -7.63 -12.09
C VAL A 285 9.82 -7.12 -10.98
N PHE A 286 8.92 -7.97 -10.49
CA PHE A 286 7.98 -7.65 -9.42
C PHE A 286 8.68 -7.52 -8.08
N LEU A 287 8.32 -6.50 -7.32
CA LEU A 287 8.83 -6.23 -5.97
C LEU A 287 7.83 -6.60 -4.88
N GLU A 288 6.63 -6.03 -4.94
CA GLU A 288 5.57 -6.19 -3.94
C GLU A 288 4.21 -5.74 -4.48
N THR A 289 3.14 -6.06 -3.74
CA THR A 289 1.79 -5.52 -3.96
C THR A 289 1.30 -4.85 -2.69
N ASN A 290 0.82 -3.61 -2.82
CA ASN A 290 0.22 -2.82 -1.75
C ASN A 290 -1.31 -2.93 -1.84
N THR A 291 -1.97 -3.36 -0.76
CA THR A 291 -3.44 -3.50 -0.71
C THR A 291 -4.16 -2.25 -0.24
N LEU A 292 -3.44 -1.33 0.42
CA LEU A 292 -3.91 0.01 0.78
C LEU A 292 -2.95 1.08 0.25
N PRO A 293 -2.83 1.22 -1.10
CA PRO A 293 -1.96 2.25 -1.68
C PRO A 293 -2.42 3.64 -1.27
N GLY A 294 -1.50 4.60 -1.24
CA GLY A 294 -1.78 5.99 -0.88
C GLY A 294 -2.91 6.59 -1.73
N LEU A 295 -3.85 7.26 -1.08
CA LEU A 295 -5.02 7.89 -1.69
C LEU A 295 -5.01 9.43 -1.57
N THR A 296 -3.87 10.04 -1.28
CA THR A 296 -3.73 11.51 -1.29
C THR A 296 -3.78 12.02 -2.73
N LYS A 297 -4.08 13.31 -2.91
CA LYS A 297 -4.06 13.95 -4.25
C LYS A 297 -2.72 13.80 -4.97
N ALA A 298 -1.62 13.67 -4.23
CA ALA A 298 -0.27 13.51 -4.77
C ALA A 298 0.13 12.05 -4.98
N SER A 299 -0.64 11.09 -4.45
CA SER A 299 -0.31 9.66 -4.49
C SER A 299 -0.39 9.08 -5.91
N LEU A 300 0.40 8.02 -6.13
CA LEU A 300 0.52 7.32 -7.42
C LEU A 300 -0.81 6.74 -7.91
N TYR A 301 -1.59 6.13 -7.01
CA TYR A 301 -2.86 5.50 -7.41
C TYR A 301 -3.90 6.51 -7.94
N PRO A 302 -4.20 7.64 -7.25
CA PRO A 302 -5.05 8.71 -7.81
C PRO A 302 -4.51 9.33 -9.11
N LYS A 303 -3.17 9.42 -9.30
CA LYS A 303 -2.58 9.88 -10.56
C LYS A 303 -2.89 8.92 -11.71
N ALA A 304 -2.79 7.61 -11.46
CA ALA A 304 -3.13 6.59 -12.44
C ALA A 304 -4.62 6.58 -12.80
N LEU A 305 -5.53 6.74 -11.82
CA LEU A 305 -6.96 6.91 -12.05
C LEU A 305 -7.24 8.10 -12.97
N LYS A 306 -6.66 9.26 -12.67
CA LYS A 306 -6.81 10.47 -13.49
C LYS A 306 -6.28 10.28 -14.91
N ALA A 307 -5.14 9.61 -15.08
CA ALA A 307 -4.59 9.30 -16.39
C ALA A 307 -5.48 8.34 -17.20
N GLN A 308 -6.23 7.47 -16.51
CA GLN A 308 -7.24 6.58 -17.10
C GLN A 308 -8.58 7.30 -17.39
N GLY A 309 -8.76 8.56 -16.96
CA GLY A 309 -10.01 9.28 -17.09
C GLY A 309 -11.07 8.89 -16.06
N ILE A 310 -10.66 8.31 -14.93
CA ILE A 310 -11.55 7.91 -13.83
C ILE A 310 -11.49 8.97 -12.73
N GLU A 311 -12.64 9.56 -12.43
CA GLU A 311 -12.75 10.50 -11.33
C GLU A 311 -12.61 9.80 -9.97
N PHE A 312 -11.91 10.45 -9.03
CA PHE A 312 -11.63 9.86 -7.72
C PHE A 312 -12.91 9.53 -6.93
N ALA A 313 -13.94 10.35 -7.05
CA ALA A 313 -15.26 10.09 -6.43
C ALA A 313 -15.93 8.84 -7.03
N ASP A 314 -15.88 8.65 -8.35
CA ASP A 314 -16.46 7.49 -9.03
C ASP A 314 -15.73 6.20 -8.61
N PHE A 315 -14.40 6.25 -8.51
CA PHE A 315 -13.61 5.16 -7.94
C PHE A 315 -14.11 4.79 -6.54
N LEU A 316 -14.26 5.77 -5.63
CA LEU A 316 -14.69 5.50 -4.25
C LEU A 316 -16.12 4.94 -4.17
N HIS A 317 -17.04 5.47 -4.96
CA HIS A 317 -18.41 4.93 -5.05
C HIS A 317 -18.39 3.47 -5.56
N GLY A 318 -17.53 3.15 -6.52
CA GLY A 318 -17.30 1.77 -6.98
C GLY A 318 -16.80 0.87 -5.86
N GLN A 319 -15.83 1.32 -5.06
CA GLN A 319 -15.29 0.56 -3.94
C GLN A 319 -16.32 0.32 -2.83
N ILE A 320 -17.12 1.33 -2.52
CA ILE A 320 -18.24 1.22 -1.56
C ILE A 320 -19.25 0.17 -2.04
N ALA A 321 -19.64 0.23 -3.31
CA ALA A 321 -20.58 -0.74 -3.88
C ALA A 321 -20.03 -2.18 -3.90
N LEU A 322 -18.70 -2.37 -4.09
CA LEU A 322 -18.04 -3.66 -3.97
C LEU A 322 -18.06 -4.18 -2.51
N ALA A 323 -17.78 -3.30 -1.55
CA ALA A 323 -17.80 -3.64 -0.14
C ALA A 323 -19.22 -4.02 0.36
N GLU A 324 -20.26 -3.33 -0.08
CA GLU A 324 -21.66 -3.67 0.25
C GLU A 324 -22.08 -5.04 -0.32
N ARG A 325 -21.57 -5.41 -1.50
CA ARG A 325 -21.86 -6.71 -2.11
C ARG A 325 -21.17 -7.87 -1.39
N SER A 326 -20.03 -7.66 -0.79
CA SER A 326 -19.28 -8.71 -0.06
C SER A 326 -20.03 -9.25 1.15
N LEU A 327 -20.94 -8.48 1.74
CA LEU A 327 -21.82 -8.93 2.85
C LEU A 327 -22.93 -9.88 2.42
N ARG A 328 -23.22 -9.95 1.12
CA ARG A 328 -24.34 -10.75 0.59
C ARG A 328 -23.91 -12.15 0.12
N ARG A 329 -22.62 -12.42 0.18
CA ARG A 329 -22.02 -13.71 -0.16
C ARG A 329 -21.60 -14.48 1.09
#